data_f6514ff2a4bad845982186455c79be10
#
_entry.id   f6514ff2a4bad845982186455c79be10
#
_cell.length_a   1.000
_cell.length_b   1.000
_cell.length_c   1.000
_cell.angle_alpha   90.00
_cell.angle_beta   90.00
_cell.angle_gamma   90.00
#
_symmetry.space_group_name_H-M   'P 1'
#
loop_
_entity.id
_entity.type
_entity.pdbx_description
1 polymer ?
#
loop_
_entity_poly.entity_id
_entity_poly.type
_entity_poly.pdbx_seq_one_letter_code
_entity_poly.pdbx_strand_id
1 'polypeptide(L)'
;MEDFVKVISDKKFSDEEEKVLERFKELQLAMIEKDEEKLKEIFSDDYYLTHMSGRKQSKDDFIEEIMDGTLNYYGSTISYPEIIVNSNKAIFIADVTLDAKVYGAKGVWTLNTRANLEKKEGQWYFGKWEN
;
A
#
# COMPACT_ATOMS: atom_id res chain seq x y z
N MET A 1 2.52 -9.18 20.45
CA MET A 1 2.50 -8.19 19.41
C MET A 1 1.30 -8.40 18.48
N GLU A 2 0.53 -7.40 18.29
CA GLU A 2 -0.67 -7.54 17.47
C GLU A 2 -0.34 -7.35 16.00
N ASP A 3 -0.98 -8.16 15.17
CA ASP A 3 -0.80 -8.06 13.73
C ASP A 3 -1.87 -7.14 13.14
N PHE A 4 -1.49 -5.89 12.93
CA PHE A 4 -2.36 -4.93 12.28
C PHE A 4 -2.41 -5.13 10.77
N VAL A 5 -1.44 -5.83 10.20
CA VAL A 5 -1.39 -6.18 8.79
C VAL A 5 -1.37 -7.68 8.66
N LYS A 6 -2.39 -8.23 8.00
CA LYS A 6 -2.55 -9.68 7.81
C LYS A 6 -2.53 -10.01 6.33
N VAL A 7 -1.98 -11.19 6.00
CA VAL A 7 -1.98 -11.70 4.64
C VAL A 7 -2.71 -13.04 4.63
N ILE A 8 -3.68 -13.15 3.73
CA ILE A 8 -4.38 -14.39 3.46
C ILE A 8 -3.97 -14.88 2.09
N SER A 9 -3.25 -16.00 2.03
CA SER A 9 -2.80 -16.56 0.77
C SER A 9 -2.42 -18.03 0.95
N ASP A 10 -2.68 -18.84 -0.07
CA ASP A 10 -2.20 -20.21 -0.15
C ASP A 10 -1.10 -20.38 -1.20
N LYS A 11 -0.63 -19.27 -1.78
CA LYS A 11 0.44 -19.25 -2.77
C LYS A 11 1.81 -19.25 -2.11
N LYS A 12 2.77 -19.88 -2.79
CA LYS A 12 4.18 -19.71 -2.48
C LYS A 12 4.75 -18.67 -3.44
N PHE A 13 5.50 -17.73 -2.91
CA PHE A 13 6.09 -16.67 -3.69
C PHE A 13 7.60 -16.91 -3.86
N SER A 14 8.14 -16.46 -5.00
CA SER A 14 9.59 -16.44 -5.21
C SER A 14 10.23 -15.40 -4.27
N ASP A 15 11.56 -15.43 -4.18
CA ASP A 15 12.28 -14.48 -3.32
C ASP A 15 11.98 -13.03 -3.69
N GLU A 16 11.95 -12.70 -4.98
CA GLU A 16 11.64 -11.33 -5.40
C GLU A 16 10.18 -10.96 -5.15
N GLU A 17 9.27 -11.90 -5.38
CA GLU A 17 7.86 -11.67 -5.08
C GLU A 17 7.63 -11.44 -3.60
N GLU A 18 8.34 -12.20 -2.75
CA GLU A 18 8.29 -11.99 -1.30
C GLU A 18 8.75 -10.60 -0.91
N LYS A 19 9.77 -10.07 -1.56
CA LYS A 19 10.27 -8.73 -1.28
C LYS A 19 9.22 -7.66 -1.61
N VAL A 20 8.49 -7.86 -2.71
CA VAL A 20 7.39 -6.95 -3.07
C VAL A 20 6.28 -7.02 -2.03
N LEU A 21 5.90 -8.23 -1.63
CA LEU A 21 4.87 -8.43 -0.61
C LEU A 21 5.27 -7.79 0.73
N GLU A 22 6.51 -8.02 1.16
CA GLU A 22 7.00 -7.43 2.41
C GLU A 22 7.00 -5.91 2.33
N ARG A 23 7.35 -5.34 1.17
CA ARG A 23 7.34 -3.89 0.98
C ARG A 23 5.91 -3.33 1.09
N PHE A 24 4.92 -4.04 0.54
CA PHE A 24 3.53 -3.65 0.68
C PHE A 24 3.07 -3.72 2.14
N LYS A 25 3.49 -4.75 2.87
CA LYS A 25 3.19 -4.87 4.30
C LYS A 25 3.80 -3.71 5.09
N GLU A 26 5.05 -3.35 4.79
CA GLU A 26 5.70 -2.19 5.40
C GLU A 26 4.91 -0.90 5.16
N LEU A 27 4.41 -0.73 3.93
CA LEU A 27 3.61 0.43 3.58
C LEU A 27 2.32 0.49 4.40
N GLN A 28 1.61 -0.65 4.47
CA GLN A 28 0.36 -0.71 5.22
C GLN A 28 0.60 -0.40 6.70
N LEU A 29 1.66 -0.93 7.27
CA LEU A 29 2.00 -0.67 8.67
C LEU A 29 2.37 0.80 8.88
N ALA A 30 3.13 1.40 7.96
CA ALA A 30 3.48 2.82 8.04
C ALA A 30 2.25 3.72 7.98
N MET A 31 1.24 3.33 7.18
CA MET A 31 -0.03 4.06 7.13
C MET A 31 -0.77 3.97 8.46
N ILE A 32 -0.80 2.79 9.06
CA ILE A 32 -1.46 2.57 10.36
C ILE A 32 -0.76 3.34 11.47
N GLU A 33 0.56 3.29 11.51
CA GLU A 33 1.37 3.93 12.54
C GLU A 33 1.62 5.41 12.30
N LYS A 34 1.25 5.91 11.13
CA LYS A 34 1.50 7.29 10.68
C LYS A 34 3.00 7.61 10.72
N ASP A 35 3.80 6.70 10.18
CA ASP A 35 5.25 6.83 10.09
C ASP A 35 5.59 7.66 8.86
N GLU A 36 5.67 8.96 9.03
CA GLU A 36 5.88 9.90 7.93
C GLU A 36 7.17 9.65 7.18
N GLU A 37 8.26 9.37 7.88
CA GLU A 37 9.55 9.13 7.24
C GLU A 37 9.52 7.89 6.35
N LYS A 38 8.90 6.82 6.84
CA LYS A 38 8.76 5.59 6.07
C LYS A 38 7.86 5.82 4.85
N LEU A 39 6.78 6.56 5.01
CA LEU A 39 5.88 6.87 3.89
C LEU A 39 6.61 7.68 2.81
N LYS A 40 7.43 8.65 3.20
CA LYS A 40 8.21 9.44 2.24
C LYS A 40 9.25 8.60 1.51
N GLU A 41 9.84 7.62 2.20
CA GLU A 41 10.85 6.74 1.62
C GLU A 41 10.23 5.73 0.65
N ILE A 42 9.08 5.15 1.01
CA ILE A 42 8.53 3.98 0.32
C ILE A 42 7.85 4.33 -1.01
N PHE A 43 7.33 5.55 -1.12
CA PHE A 43 6.74 6.05 -2.35
C PHE A 43 7.80 6.72 -3.22
N SER A 44 7.74 6.45 -4.54
CA SER A 44 8.58 7.18 -5.47
C SER A 44 8.12 8.64 -5.57
N ASP A 45 8.98 9.52 -6.06
CA ASP A 45 8.65 10.95 -6.14
C ASP A 45 7.49 11.25 -7.08
N ASP A 46 7.29 10.40 -8.09
CA ASP A 46 6.22 10.53 -9.06
C ASP A 46 4.97 9.70 -8.70
N TYR A 47 4.91 9.21 -7.47
CA TYR A 47 3.76 8.43 -7.00
C TYR A 47 2.48 9.25 -7.03
N TYR A 48 1.41 8.60 -7.46
CA TYR A 48 0.05 9.11 -7.25
C TYR A 48 -0.90 7.95 -7.02
N LEU A 49 -1.95 8.21 -6.24
CA LEU A 49 -3.02 7.27 -5.96
C LEU A 49 -4.27 7.70 -6.73
N THR A 50 -4.87 6.76 -7.43
CA THR A 50 -6.19 6.98 -8.03
C THR A 50 -7.23 6.33 -7.13
N HIS A 51 -8.10 7.15 -6.55
CA HIS A 51 -9.19 6.68 -5.69
C HIS A 51 -10.30 6.03 -6.50
N MET A 52 -11.21 5.33 -5.83
CA MET A 52 -12.35 4.68 -6.49
C MET A 52 -13.22 5.68 -7.25
N SER A 53 -13.25 6.94 -6.82
CA SER A 53 -13.98 8.01 -7.47
C SER A 53 -13.32 8.50 -8.77
N GLY A 54 -12.10 8.07 -9.04
CA GLY A 54 -11.28 8.58 -10.15
C GLY A 54 -10.39 9.76 -9.77
N ARG A 55 -10.51 10.26 -8.55
CA ARG A 55 -9.67 11.36 -8.06
C ARG A 55 -8.22 10.90 -7.93
N LYS A 56 -7.30 11.68 -8.46
CA LYS A 56 -5.87 11.43 -8.32
C LYS A 56 -5.30 12.26 -7.17
N GLN A 57 -4.46 11.62 -6.38
CA GLN A 57 -3.85 12.26 -5.21
C GLN A 57 -2.34 12.05 -5.26
N SER A 58 -1.58 13.12 -5.13
CA SER A 58 -0.12 13.08 -5.14
C SER A 58 0.43 12.44 -3.87
N LYS A 59 1.70 12.06 -3.91
CA LYS A 59 2.43 11.55 -2.74
C LYS A 59 2.31 12.49 -1.55
N ASP A 60 2.59 13.77 -1.76
CA ASP A 60 2.59 14.76 -0.67
C ASP A 60 1.19 14.94 -0.09
N ASP A 61 0.16 15.02 -0.93
CA ASP A 61 -1.21 15.13 -0.48
C ASP A 61 -1.65 13.92 0.32
N PHE A 62 -1.29 12.73 -0.14
CA PHE A 62 -1.68 11.49 0.53
C PHE A 62 -1.05 11.40 1.91
N ILE A 63 0.25 11.68 2.00
CA ILE A 63 0.97 11.66 3.27
C ILE A 63 0.41 12.73 4.22
N GLU A 64 0.15 13.92 3.70
CA GLU A 64 -0.43 15.01 4.51
C GLU A 64 -1.77 14.61 5.11
N GLU A 65 -2.65 13.98 4.32
CA GLU A 65 -3.96 13.55 4.82
C GLU A 65 -3.86 12.43 5.85
N ILE A 66 -2.84 11.58 5.74
CA ILE A 66 -2.58 10.57 6.78
C ILE A 66 -2.11 11.25 8.06
N MET A 67 -1.21 12.21 7.95
CA MET A 67 -0.62 12.86 9.12
C MET A 67 -1.59 13.79 9.83
N ASP A 68 -2.49 14.47 9.09
CA ASP A 68 -3.41 15.43 9.67
C ASP A 68 -4.71 14.81 10.22
N GLY A 69 -4.89 13.50 10.07
CA GLY A 69 -6.04 12.80 10.60
C GLY A 69 -7.25 12.75 9.66
N THR A 70 -7.10 13.19 8.41
CA THR A 70 -8.14 13.02 7.39
C THR A 70 -8.29 11.55 7.03
N LEU A 71 -7.16 10.85 6.88
CA LEU A 71 -7.11 9.41 6.60
C LEU A 71 -6.47 8.70 7.79
N ASN A 72 -7.23 7.83 8.44
CA ASN A 72 -6.75 7.04 9.58
C ASN A 72 -6.96 5.58 9.28
N TYR A 73 -5.90 4.79 9.38
CA TYR A 73 -5.95 3.36 9.13
C TYR A 73 -5.64 2.61 10.42
N TYR A 74 -6.45 1.61 10.74
CA TYR A 74 -6.33 0.85 12.00
C TYR A 74 -5.95 -0.59 11.75
N GLY A 75 -6.29 -1.15 10.59
CA GLY A 75 -5.95 -2.50 10.23
C GLY A 75 -6.05 -2.73 8.73
N SER A 76 -5.30 -3.70 8.24
CA SER A 76 -5.26 -4.05 6.82
C SER A 76 -5.17 -5.55 6.67
N THR A 77 -6.06 -6.13 5.85
CA THR A 77 -6.00 -7.54 5.48
C THR A 77 -5.79 -7.62 3.97
N ILE A 78 -4.68 -8.23 3.58
CA ILE A 78 -4.29 -8.42 2.20
C ILE A 78 -4.71 -9.82 1.79
N SER A 79 -5.69 -9.92 0.89
CA SER A 79 -6.27 -11.21 0.50
C SER A 79 -5.84 -11.59 -0.91
N TYR A 80 -5.25 -12.78 -1.02
CA TYR A 80 -4.89 -13.42 -2.28
C TYR A 80 -4.07 -12.53 -3.20
N PRO A 81 -2.91 -12.03 -2.74
CA PRO A 81 -2.09 -11.15 -3.56
C PRO A 81 -1.54 -11.89 -4.77
N GLU A 82 -1.54 -11.20 -5.90
CA GLU A 82 -0.87 -11.64 -7.11
C GLU A 82 0.26 -10.67 -7.39
N ILE A 83 1.45 -11.19 -7.62
CA ILE A 83 2.64 -10.38 -7.78
C ILE A 83 3.33 -10.80 -9.07
N ILE A 84 3.54 -9.84 -9.96
CA ILE A 84 4.21 -10.07 -11.24
C ILE A 84 5.50 -9.26 -11.21
N VAL A 85 6.64 -9.95 -11.24
CA VAL A 85 7.95 -9.31 -11.26
C VAL A 85 8.58 -9.50 -12.64
N ASN A 86 9.02 -8.41 -13.23
CA ASN A 86 9.71 -8.41 -14.51
C ASN A 86 10.91 -7.47 -14.43
N SER A 87 12.09 -8.04 -14.16
CA SER A 87 13.33 -7.28 -13.98
C SER A 87 13.19 -6.26 -12.84
N ASN A 88 13.26 -4.96 -13.14
CA ASN A 88 13.19 -3.90 -12.13
C ASN A 88 11.78 -3.34 -11.95
N LYS A 89 10.78 -4.03 -12.48
CA LYS A 89 9.38 -3.58 -12.37
C LYS A 89 8.53 -4.69 -11.81
N ALA A 90 7.51 -4.30 -11.06
CA ALA A 90 6.55 -5.25 -10.51
C ALA A 90 5.15 -4.66 -10.49
N ILE A 91 4.17 -5.56 -10.51
CA ILE A 91 2.76 -5.22 -10.32
C ILE A 91 2.27 -6.03 -9.15
N PHE A 92 1.62 -5.36 -8.21
CA PHE A 92 1.00 -5.98 -7.04
C PHE A 92 -0.51 -5.80 -7.15
N ILE A 93 -1.24 -6.91 -7.08
CA ILE A 93 -2.71 -6.89 -7.16
C ILE A 93 -3.26 -7.69 -5.98
N ALA A 94 -4.17 -7.10 -5.22
CA ALA A 94 -4.80 -7.80 -4.12
C ALA A 94 -6.12 -7.12 -3.73
N ASP A 95 -6.99 -7.89 -3.09
CA ASP A 95 -8.11 -7.32 -2.36
C ASP A 95 -7.59 -6.91 -0.99
N VAL A 96 -7.65 -5.64 -0.67
CA VAL A 96 -7.17 -5.10 0.59
C VAL A 96 -8.36 -4.58 1.39
N THR A 97 -8.60 -5.21 2.54
CA THR A 97 -9.68 -4.81 3.43
C THR A 97 -9.11 -3.93 4.52
N LEU A 98 -9.59 -2.70 4.56
CA LEU A 98 -9.09 -1.68 5.48
C LEU A 98 -10.13 -1.36 6.54
N ASP A 99 -9.72 -1.41 7.80
CA ASP A 99 -10.45 -0.83 8.92
C ASP A 99 -9.91 0.59 9.06
N ALA A 100 -10.75 1.58 8.81
CA ALA A 100 -10.28 2.95 8.66
C ALA A 100 -11.33 3.97 9.05
N LYS A 101 -10.87 5.19 9.27
CA LYS A 101 -11.74 6.36 9.41
C LYS A 101 -11.25 7.40 8.40
N VAL A 102 -12.06 7.63 7.37
CA VAL A 102 -11.69 8.52 6.27
C VAL A 102 -12.71 9.65 6.19
N TYR A 103 -12.20 10.90 6.15
CA TYR A 103 -13.03 12.11 6.13
C TYR A 103 -14.12 12.06 7.21
N GLY A 104 -13.77 11.57 8.40
CA GLY A 104 -14.67 11.49 9.54
C GLY A 104 -15.60 10.30 9.57
N ALA A 105 -15.63 9.49 8.53
CA ALA A 105 -16.50 8.31 8.45
C ALA A 105 -15.71 7.03 8.77
N LYS A 106 -16.09 6.34 9.83
CA LYS A 106 -15.47 5.08 10.22
C LYS A 106 -16.18 3.91 9.54
N GLY A 107 -15.38 2.97 9.04
CA GLY A 107 -15.94 1.78 8.41
C GLY A 107 -14.86 0.79 8.00
N VAL A 108 -15.30 -0.25 7.32
CA VAL A 108 -14.44 -1.28 6.76
C VAL A 108 -14.69 -1.31 5.25
N TRP A 109 -13.63 -1.14 4.47
CA TRP A 109 -13.73 -1.12 3.01
C TRP A 109 -12.79 -2.15 2.42
N THR A 110 -13.26 -2.86 1.40
CA THR A 110 -12.44 -3.76 0.60
C THR A 110 -12.16 -3.10 -0.75
N LEU A 111 -10.89 -2.89 -1.03
CA LEU A 111 -10.44 -2.24 -2.25
C LEU A 111 -9.70 -3.24 -3.13
N ASN A 112 -10.06 -3.27 -4.41
CA ASN A 112 -9.28 -4.04 -5.38
C ASN A 112 -8.08 -3.18 -5.78
N THR A 113 -6.95 -3.45 -5.15
CA THR A 113 -5.75 -2.64 -5.25
C THR A 113 -4.82 -3.14 -6.34
N ARG A 114 -4.37 -2.23 -7.18
CA ARG A 114 -3.34 -2.50 -8.18
C ARG A 114 -2.26 -1.44 -8.07
N ALA A 115 -1.05 -1.88 -7.73
CA ALA A 115 0.08 -0.98 -7.54
C ALA A 115 1.23 -1.36 -8.44
N ASN A 116 1.89 -0.35 -9.00
CA ASN A 116 3.10 -0.52 -9.79
C ASN A 116 4.30 -0.17 -8.93
N LEU A 117 5.33 -1.00 -9.03
CA LEU A 117 6.57 -0.79 -8.28
C LEU A 117 7.75 -0.77 -9.24
N GLU A 118 8.77 -0.04 -8.83
CA GLU A 118 10.04 -0.01 -9.54
C GLU A 118 11.18 -0.26 -8.56
N LYS A 119 12.14 -1.09 -8.96
CA LYS A 119 13.29 -1.43 -8.14
C LYS A 119 14.43 -0.49 -8.45
N LYS A 120 14.95 0.16 -7.43
CA LYS A 120 16.11 1.04 -7.52
C LYS A 120 17.08 0.69 -6.40
N GLU A 121 18.32 0.46 -6.74
CA GLU A 121 19.38 0.15 -5.77
C GLU A 121 18.99 -0.99 -4.82
N GLY A 122 18.36 -2.02 -5.38
CA GLY A 122 17.99 -3.22 -4.62
C GLY A 122 16.71 -3.10 -3.79
N GLN A 123 16.01 -1.97 -3.84
CA GLN A 123 14.80 -1.75 -3.07
C GLN A 123 13.61 -1.40 -3.98
N TRP A 124 12.43 -1.85 -3.58
CA TRP A 124 11.19 -1.57 -4.32
C TRP A 124 10.52 -0.30 -3.82
N TYR A 125 10.02 0.51 -4.76
CA TYR A 125 9.31 1.75 -4.48
C TYR A 125 7.98 1.75 -5.20
N PHE A 126 6.95 2.27 -4.54
CA PHE A 126 5.62 2.35 -5.13
C PHE A 126 5.49 3.59 -5.99
N GLY A 127 5.00 3.39 -7.23
CA GLY A 127 4.68 4.45 -8.15
C GLY A 127 3.17 4.64 -8.26
N LYS A 128 2.62 4.41 -9.44
CA LYS A 128 1.19 4.53 -9.69
C LYS A 128 0.41 3.47 -8.92
N TRP A 129 -0.66 3.90 -8.26
CA TRP A 129 -1.53 3.02 -7.48
C TRP A 129 -2.98 3.28 -7.85
N GLU A 130 -3.75 2.23 -8.06
CA GLU A 130 -5.18 2.31 -8.36
C GLU A 130 -5.98 1.44 -7.40
N ASN A 131 -7.10 1.96 -6.96
CA ASN A 131 -8.07 1.21 -6.14
C ASN A 131 -9.36 0.99 -6.89
#